data_66d106b9e91028e700a63e17053786bc
#
_entry.id   66d106b9e91028e700a63e17053786bc
#
_cell.length_a   1.000
_cell.length_b   1.000
_cell.length_c   1.000
_cell.angle_alpha   90.00
_cell.angle_beta   90.00
_cell.angle_gamma   90.00
#
_symmetry.space_group_name_H-M   'P 1'
#
loop_
_entity.id
_entity.type
_entity.pdbx_description
1 polymer ?
#
loop_
_entity_poly.entity_id
_entity_poly.type
_entity_poly.pdbx_seq_one_letter_code
_entity_poly.pdbx_strand_id
1 'polypeptide(L)'
;MSKIQKAFEGKKAFIPFITCGDPNLETTEQLVYAMERAGASLIELGIPFSDPTAEGPVIQGANLRALSGGVTTDKIFDLVVKIRKNTAIPLVFMTYANVVFSYGTERFIKRAAEIGMDGLILPDVPFEEKEEFDRVCREYGLDLISLIAPTSHDRIRMIAKEASGFIYCVSSLGVTGTRSAITTDIGAMVGLVKEVTDVPCAVGFGISTPEQAAKMCESADGAIVGLSLIHISEPTRRVVIS
;
A
#
# COMPACT_ATOMS: atom_id res chain seq x y z
N MET A 1 5.96 -14.59 -12.06
CA MET A 1 6.11 -13.17 -11.68
C MET A 1 4.74 -12.51 -11.74
N SER A 2 4.28 -11.97 -10.63
CA SER A 2 2.97 -11.30 -10.55
C SER A 2 2.98 -9.95 -11.27
N LYS A 3 1.80 -9.37 -11.48
CA LYS A 3 1.67 -8.03 -12.09
C LYS A 3 2.27 -6.95 -11.19
N ILE A 4 2.19 -7.14 -9.87
CA ILE A 4 2.83 -6.27 -8.88
C ILE A 4 4.36 -6.30 -9.04
N GLN A 5 4.98 -7.48 -9.12
CA GLN A 5 6.43 -7.59 -9.29
C GLN A 5 6.92 -6.92 -10.57
N LYS A 6 6.17 -7.04 -11.68
CA LYS A 6 6.51 -6.37 -12.95
C LYS A 6 6.52 -4.84 -12.85
N ALA A 7 5.77 -4.25 -11.90
CA ALA A 7 5.76 -2.81 -11.70
C ALA A 7 7.09 -2.24 -11.17
N PHE A 8 7.98 -3.10 -10.68
CA PHE A 8 9.32 -2.74 -10.18
C PHE A 8 10.42 -2.96 -11.22
N GLU A 9 10.13 -3.57 -12.37
CA GLU A 9 11.15 -3.89 -13.38
C GLU A 9 11.74 -2.63 -14.01
N GLY A 10 13.08 -2.55 -14.00
CA GLY A 10 13.85 -1.51 -14.68
C GLY A 10 13.76 -0.09 -14.12
N LYS A 11 13.07 0.10 -12.99
CA LYS A 11 12.92 1.41 -12.34
C LYS A 11 12.70 1.29 -10.83
N LYS A 12 12.90 2.39 -10.11
CA LYS A 12 12.44 2.52 -8.74
C LYS A 12 10.93 2.78 -8.73
N ALA A 13 10.17 1.96 -8.02
CA ALA A 13 8.72 2.07 -8.01
C ALA A 13 8.25 3.24 -7.12
N PHE A 14 7.38 4.07 -7.67
CA PHE A 14 6.63 5.07 -6.91
C PHE A 14 5.22 4.54 -6.63
N ILE A 15 4.86 4.45 -5.35
CA ILE A 15 3.63 3.81 -4.87
C ILE A 15 2.84 4.84 -4.03
N PRO A 16 1.88 5.55 -4.63
CA PRO A 16 1.01 6.44 -3.87
C PRO A 16 -0.09 5.66 -3.15
N PHE A 17 -0.40 6.10 -1.92
CA PHE A 17 -1.54 5.67 -1.12
C PHE A 17 -2.61 6.76 -1.07
N ILE A 18 -3.88 6.41 -1.25
CA ILE A 18 -5.02 7.30 -1.06
C ILE A 18 -6.15 6.60 -0.30
N THR A 19 -6.87 7.34 0.55
CA THR A 19 -8.11 6.87 1.18
C THR A 19 -9.27 6.95 0.18
N CYS A 20 -9.91 5.83 -0.10
CA CYS A 20 -11.06 5.78 -1.00
C CYS A 20 -12.24 6.59 -0.43
N GLY A 21 -12.77 7.51 -1.23
CA GLY A 21 -13.93 8.30 -0.90
C GLY A 21 -13.63 9.58 -0.11
N ASP A 22 -12.38 9.95 0.07
CA ASP A 22 -12.01 11.25 0.64
C ASP A 22 -11.59 12.22 -0.50
N PRO A 23 -12.30 13.32 -0.75
CA PRO A 23 -13.57 13.72 -0.15
C PRO A 23 -14.80 12.97 -0.72
N ASN A 24 -14.66 12.25 -1.83
CA ASN A 24 -15.69 11.43 -2.47
C ASN A 24 -15.08 10.42 -3.46
N LEU A 25 -15.87 9.44 -3.91
CA LEU A 25 -15.42 8.38 -4.81
C LEU A 25 -15.06 8.87 -6.21
N GLU A 26 -15.70 9.93 -6.71
CA GLU A 26 -15.36 10.53 -8.01
C GLU A 26 -13.96 11.13 -8.00
N THR A 27 -13.62 11.84 -6.93
CA THR A 27 -12.26 12.37 -6.73
C THR A 27 -11.24 11.25 -6.64
N THR A 28 -11.56 10.15 -5.94
CA THR A 28 -10.68 8.97 -5.87
C THR A 28 -10.37 8.42 -7.27
N GLU A 29 -11.39 8.29 -8.14
CA GLU A 29 -11.22 7.85 -9.52
C GLU A 29 -10.27 8.77 -10.31
N GLN A 30 -10.51 10.06 -10.23
CA GLN A 30 -9.68 11.06 -10.93
C GLN A 30 -8.23 11.05 -10.42
N LEU A 31 -8.03 10.87 -9.12
CA LEU A 31 -6.70 10.77 -8.52
C LEU A 31 -5.95 9.53 -9.02
N VAL A 32 -6.60 8.38 -9.14
CA VAL A 32 -5.97 7.17 -9.70
C VAL A 32 -5.41 7.46 -11.09
N TYR A 33 -6.20 8.05 -11.99
CA TYR A 33 -5.74 8.39 -13.34
C TYR A 33 -4.66 9.48 -13.35
N ALA A 34 -4.73 10.44 -12.44
CA ALA A 34 -3.71 11.48 -12.32
C ALA A 34 -2.38 10.91 -11.84
N MET A 35 -2.40 10.02 -10.84
CA MET A 35 -1.20 9.35 -10.31
C MET A 35 -0.56 8.43 -11.34
N GLU A 36 -1.36 7.68 -12.11
CA GLU A 36 -0.85 6.87 -13.23
C GLU A 36 -0.13 7.75 -14.27
N ARG A 37 -0.77 8.85 -14.70
CA ARG A 37 -0.13 9.81 -15.63
C ARG A 37 1.13 10.46 -15.05
N ALA A 38 1.20 10.61 -13.74
CA ALA A 38 2.38 11.14 -13.05
C ALA A 38 3.50 10.10 -12.85
N GLY A 39 3.32 8.86 -13.32
CA GLY A 39 4.33 7.81 -13.30
C GLY A 39 4.27 6.87 -12.10
N ALA A 40 3.15 6.80 -11.38
CA ALA A 40 2.95 5.77 -10.37
C ALA A 40 3.16 4.38 -10.97
N SER A 41 3.81 3.49 -10.20
CA SER A 41 4.10 2.11 -10.64
C SER A 41 2.99 1.15 -10.23
N LEU A 42 2.40 1.39 -9.07
CA LEU A 42 1.20 0.76 -8.55
C LEU A 42 0.52 1.76 -7.58
N ILE A 43 -0.74 1.55 -7.24
CA ILE A 43 -1.49 2.45 -6.36
C ILE A 43 -2.11 1.65 -5.22
N GLU A 44 -1.94 2.15 -4.00
CA GLU A 44 -2.61 1.62 -2.81
C GLU A 44 -3.93 2.36 -2.57
N LEU A 45 -5.02 1.61 -2.53
CA LEU A 45 -6.36 2.08 -2.27
C LEU A 45 -6.77 1.71 -0.85
N GLY A 46 -6.77 2.69 0.06
CA GLY A 46 -7.22 2.51 1.43
C GLY A 46 -8.73 2.38 1.53
N ILE A 47 -9.22 1.24 2.01
CA ILE A 47 -10.63 1.09 2.37
C ILE A 47 -10.85 1.72 3.74
N PRO A 48 -11.68 2.76 3.88
CA PRO A 48 -11.83 3.46 5.15
C PRO A 48 -12.37 2.56 6.26
N PHE A 49 -11.82 2.73 7.45
CA PHE A 49 -12.20 2.02 8.66
C PHE A 49 -12.33 2.99 9.83
N SER A 50 -13.29 2.75 10.73
CA SER A 50 -13.59 3.65 11.86
C SER A 50 -12.53 3.62 12.96
N ASP A 51 -11.84 2.47 13.13
CA ASP A 51 -10.97 2.21 14.27
C ASP A 51 -9.55 1.74 13.84
N PRO A 52 -8.84 2.50 12.98
CA PRO A 52 -7.54 2.10 12.46
C PRO A 52 -6.46 2.14 13.55
N THR A 53 -5.68 1.06 13.66
CA THR A 53 -4.61 0.93 14.66
C THR A 53 -3.22 1.36 14.15
N ALA A 54 -3.04 1.39 12.82
CA ALA A 54 -1.74 1.69 12.20
C ALA A 54 -1.66 3.09 11.57
N GLU A 55 -2.70 3.92 11.70
CA GLU A 55 -2.82 5.21 11.02
C GLU A 55 -2.77 6.40 11.96
N GLY A 56 -2.11 7.47 11.52
CA GLY A 56 -2.07 8.75 12.23
C GLY A 56 -3.34 9.59 12.01
N PRO A 57 -3.46 10.72 12.74
CA PRO A 57 -4.70 11.50 12.82
C PRO A 57 -5.18 12.05 11.48
N VAL A 58 -4.29 12.28 10.52
CA VAL A 58 -4.68 12.81 9.19
C VAL A 58 -5.40 11.74 8.37
N ILE A 59 -4.87 10.51 8.31
CA ILE A 59 -5.55 9.40 7.63
C ILE A 59 -6.82 8.99 8.39
N GLN A 60 -6.81 9.00 9.72
CA GLN A 60 -8.03 8.80 10.51
C GLN A 60 -9.11 9.83 10.14
N GLY A 61 -8.73 11.10 10.00
CA GLY A 61 -9.64 12.16 9.54
C GLY A 61 -10.17 11.90 8.12
N ALA A 62 -9.35 11.41 7.21
CA ALA A 62 -9.76 11.03 5.86
C ALA A 62 -10.76 9.86 5.88
N ASN A 63 -10.50 8.82 6.69
CA ASN A 63 -11.42 7.71 6.90
C ASN A 63 -12.79 8.20 7.43
N LEU A 64 -12.80 9.07 8.43
CA LEU A 64 -14.03 9.61 9.00
C LEU A 64 -14.81 10.42 7.98
N ARG A 65 -14.16 11.24 7.13
CA ARG A 65 -14.85 12.00 6.07
C ARG A 65 -15.47 11.06 5.03
N ALA A 66 -14.71 10.05 4.58
CA ALA A 66 -15.20 9.06 3.64
C ALA A 66 -16.40 8.27 4.19
N LEU A 67 -16.31 7.77 5.43
CA LEU A 67 -17.38 7.03 6.07
C LEU A 67 -18.63 7.92 6.30
N SER A 68 -18.44 9.16 6.74
CA SER A 68 -19.53 10.13 6.89
C SER A 68 -20.20 10.49 5.56
N GLY A 69 -19.44 10.42 4.45
CA GLY A 69 -19.95 10.54 3.08
C GLY A 69 -20.71 9.29 2.59
N GLY A 70 -20.86 8.28 3.43
CA GLY A 70 -21.59 7.05 3.12
C GLY A 70 -20.83 6.08 2.22
N VAL A 71 -19.50 6.11 2.25
CA VAL A 71 -18.65 5.13 1.54
C VAL A 71 -18.78 3.77 2.21
N THR A 72 -18.91 2.73 1.39
CA THR A 72 -18.96 1.32 1.81
C THR A 72 -18.00 0.50 0.97
N THR A 73 -17.64 -0.68 1.43
CA THR A 73 -16.79 -1.63 0.68
C THR A 73 -17.38 -1.94 -0.70
N ASP A 74 -18.70 -2.16 -0.81
CA ASP A 74 -19.34 -2.42 -2.10
C ASP A 74 -19.20 -1.24 -3.08
N LYS A 75 -19.38 0.00 -2.60
CA LYS A 75 -19.18 1.19 -3.43
C LYS A 75 -17.74 1.34 -3.91
N ILE A 76 -16.76 0.94 -3.09
CA ILE A 76 -15.34 0.93 -3.48
C ILE A 76 -15.10 -0.16 -4.53
N PHE A 77 -15.71 -1.34 -4.39
CA PHE A 77 -15.62 -2.38 -5.40
C PHE A 77 -16.21 -1.91 -6.74
N ASP A 78 -17.37 -1.26 -6.73
CA ASP A 78 -17.97 -0.67 -7.94
C ASP A 78 -17.09 0.42 -8.55
N LEU A 79 -16.43 1.23 -7.72
CA LEU A 79 -15.44 2.21 -8.16
C LEU A 79 -14.27 1.54 -8.89
N VAL A 80 -13.72 0.44 -8.35
CA VAL A 80 -12.62 -0.29 -8.98
C VAL A 80 -13.05 -0.87 -10.34
N VAL A 81 -14.27 -1.42 -10.44
CA VAL A 81 -14.84 -1.88 -11.73
C VAL A 81 -14.84 -0.74 -12.76
N LYS A 82 -15.17 0.49 -12.32
CA LYS A 82 -15.15 1.67 -13.20
C LYS A 82 -13.72 2.07 -13.58
N ILE A 83 -12.81 2.12 -12.64
CA ILE A 83 -11.40 2.43 -12.85
C ILE A 83 -10.77 1.46 -13.85
N ARG A 84 -11.02 0.17 -13.72
CA ARG A 84 -10.46 -0.89 -14.57
C ARG A 84 -10.86 -0.81 -16.05
N LYS A 85 -11.89 -0.05 -16.39
CA LYS A 85 -12.24 0.22 -17.80
C LYS A 85 -11.22 1.10 -18.51
N ASN A 86 -10.44 1.89 -17.75
CA ASN A 86 -9.56 2.93 -18.28
C ASN A 86 -8.08 2.72 -17.93
N THR A 87 -7.75 1.84 -16.98
CA THR A 87 -6.36 1.60 -16.58
C THR A 87 -6.09 0.14 -16.22
N ALA A 88 -4.88 -0.29 -16.55
CA ALA A 88 -4.33 -1.58 -16.17
C ALA A 88 -3.26 -1.47 -15.07
N ILE A 89 -3.04 -0.28 -14.48
CA ILE A 89 -2.05 -0.10 -13.41
C ILE A 89 -2.31 -1.08 -12.27
N PRO A 90 -1.30 -1.70 -11.66
CA PRO A 90 -1.50 -2.54 -10.49
C PRO A 90 -2.17 -1.76 -9.35
N LEU A 91 -3.20 -2.36 -8.76
CA LEU A 91 -3.94 -1.81 -7.62
C LEU A 91 -3.90 -2.79 -6.47
N VAL A 92 -3.61 -2.32 -5.28
CA VAL A 92 -3.69 -3.09 -4.05
C VAL A 92 -4.65 -2.44 -3.07
N PHE A 93 -5.46 -3.22 -2.38
CA PHE A 93 -6.23 -2.71 -1.26
C PHE A 93 -5.37 -2.68 0.00
N MET A 94 -5.53 -1.63 0.79
CA MET A 94 -5.05 -1.56 2.17
C MET A 94 -6.24 -1.38 3.09
N THR A 95 -6.43 -2.31 4.04
CA THR A 95 -7.51 -2.26 5.01
C THR A 95 -7.15 -3.11 6.24
N TYR A 96 -8.08 -3.28 7.16
CA TYR A 96 -7.91 -4.01 8.41
C TYR A 96 -8.63 -5.36 8.37
N ALA A 97 -8.11 -6.34 9.11
CA ALA A 97 -8.68 -7.70 9.19
C ALA A 97 -10.17 -7.68 9.51
N ASN A 98 -10.61 -6.81 10.41
CA ASN A 98 -12.01 -6.68 10.80
C ASN A 98 -12.93 -6.29 9.62
N VAL A 99 -12.47 -5.46 8.69
CA VAL A 99 -13.25 -5.08 7.49
C VAL A 99 -13.44 -6.30 6.59
N VAL A 100 -12.36 -7.08 6.40
CA VAL A 100 -12.39 -8.30 5.58
C VAL A 100 -13.27 -9.38 6.24
N PHE A 101 -13.12 -9.61 7.54
CA PHE A 101 -13.96 -10.55 8.29
C PHE A 101 -15.43 -10.18 8.26
N SER A 102 -15.76 -8.91 8.50
CA SER A 102 -17.15 -8.44 8.52
C SER A 102 -17.84 -8.57 7.16
N TYR A 103 -17.08 -8.46 6.07
CA TYR A 103 -17.56 -8.70 4.71
C TYR A 103 -17.69 -10.20 4.39
N GLY A 104 -16.92 -11.03 5.08
CA GLY A 104 -16.66 -12.45 4.83
C GLY A 104 -15.38 -12.63 4.03
N THR A 105 -14.34 -13.23 4.64
CA THR A 105 -12.97 -13.31 4.10
C THR A 105 -12.93 -13.82 2.67
N GLU A 106 -13.52 -14.97 2.41
CA GLU A 106 -13.54 -15.53 1.04
C GLU A 106 -14.32 -14.65 0.07
N ARG A 107 -15.49 -14.15 0.46
CA ARG A 107 -16.31 -13.27 -0.36
C ARG A 107 -15.59 -11.97 -0.74
N PHE A 108 -14.88 -11.36 0.23
CA PHE A 108 -14.09 -10.14 0.01
C PHE A 108 -12.97 -10.39 -1.00
N ILE A 109 -12.14 -11.40 -0.74
CA ILE A 109 -10.96 -11.70 -1.55
C ILE A 109 -11.34 -12.13 -2.97
N LYS A 110 -12.33 -13.02 -3.09
CA LYS A 110 -12.89 -13.44 -4.37
C LYS A 110 -13.39 -12.23 -5.18
N ARG A 111 -14.19 -11.37 -4.55
CA ARG A 111 -14.72 -10.18 -5.21
C ARG A 111 -13.62 -9.21 -5.62
N ALA A 112 -12.62 -8.99 -4.75
CA ALA A 112 -11.44 -8.18 -5.08
C ALA A 112 -10.70 -8.72 -6.31
N ALA A 113 -10.49 -10.03 -6.41
CA ALA A 113 -9.87 -10.66 -7.57
C ALA A 113 -10.73 -10.48 -8.84
N GLU A 114 -12.03 -10.74 -8.76
CA GLU A 114 -12.96 -10.62 -9.90
C GLU A 114 -13.00 -9.21 -10.50
N ILE A 115 -12.89 -8.17 -9.67
CA ILE A 115 -12.85 -6.78 -10.13
C ILE A 115 -11.47 -6.33 -10.59
N GLY A 116 -10.46 -7.20 -10.49
CA GLY A 116 -9.12 -6.97 -10.99
C GLY A 116 -8.18 -6.28 -10.00
N MET A 117 -8.37 -6.44 -8.69
CA MET A 117 -7.31 -6.09 -7.73
C MET A 117 -6.14 -7.05 -7.88
N ASP A 118 -4.95 -6.58 -7.59
CA ASP A 118 -3.71 -7.35 -7.75
C ASP A 118 -3.15 -7.81 -6.39
N GLY A 119 -3.56 -7.18 -5.29
CA GLY A 119 -3.09 -7.56 -3.94
C GLY A 119 -3.90 -6.95 -2.80
N LEU A 120 -3.53 -7.37 -1.59
CA LEU A 120 -4.13 -6.96 -0.32
C LEU A 120 -3.05 -6.69 0.72
N ILE A 121 -3.19 -5.61 1.48
CA ILE A 121 -2.34 -5.24 2.63
C ILE A 121 -3.22 -5.22 3.86
N LEU A 122 -2.83 -5.98 4.90
CA LEU A 122 -3.50 -6.05 6.20
C LEU A 122 -2.48 -5.72 7.29
N PRO A 123 -2.35 -4.44 7.71
CA PRO A 123 -1.28 -4.01 8.61
C PRO A 123 -1.44 -4.51 10.06
N ASP A 124 -2.64 -4.95 10.43
CA ASP A 124 -2.98 -5.49 11.76
C ASP A 124 -2.90 -7.01 11.86
N VAL A 125 -2.57 -7.71 10.77
CA VAL A 125 -2.41 -9.17 10.76
C VAL A 125 -0.94 -9.53 10.95
N PRO A 126 -0.56 -10.15 12.08
CA PRO A 126 0.80 -10.62 12.29
C PRO A 126 1.12 -11.80 11.36
N PHE A 127 2.42 -12.01 11.10
CA PHE A 127 2.89 -13.07 10.20
C PHE A 127 2.36 -14.45 10.57
N GLU A 128 2.24 -14.74 11.86
CA GLU A 128 1.77 -16.01 12.40
C GLU A 128 0.29 -16.31 12.11
N GLU A 129 -0.49 -15.25 11.86
CA GLU A 129 -1.94 -15.37 11.60
C GLU A 129 -2.29 -15.15 10.12
N LYS A 130 -1.30 -14.84 9.28
CA LYS A 130 -1.53 -14.50 7.86
C LYS A 130 -2.17 -15.63 7.06
N GLU A 131 -1.94 -16.90 7.43
CA GLU A 131 -2.37 -18.06 6.63
C GLU A 131 -3.88 -18.10 6.40
N GLU A 132 -4.65 -17.55 7.32
CA GLU A 132 -6.11 -17.44 7.18
C GLU A 132 -6.52 -16.61 5.94
N PHE A 133 -5.76 -15.55 5.64
CA PHE A 133 -5.99 -14.70 4.48
C PHE A 133 -5.16 -15.15 3.27
N ASP A 134 -3.92 -15.52 3.48
CA ASP A 134 -2.94 -15.83 2.43
C ASP A 134 -3.37 -17.06 1.59
N ARG A 135 -3.90 -18.09 2.25
CA ARG A 135 -4.46 -19.25 1.55
C ARG A 135 -5.55 -18.83 0.55
N VAL A 136 -6.48 -17.99 0.99
CA VAL A 136 -7.59 -17.52 0.14
C VAL A 136 -7.06 -16.57 -0.94
N CYS A 137 -6.13 -15.68 -0.62
CA CYS A 137 -5.50 -14.81 -1.60
C CYS A 137 -4.82 -15.62 -2.72
N ARG A 138 -4.04 -16.65 -2.36
CA ARG A 138 -3.40 -17.55 -3.34
C ARG A 138 -4.42 -18.27 -4.23
N GLU A 139 -5.54 -18.74 -3.65
CA GLU A 139 -6.59 -19.41 -4.40
C GLU A 139 -7.20 -18.53 -5.50
N TYR A 140 -7.39 -17.26 -5.21
CA TYR A 140 -7.96 -16.29 -6.16
C TYR A 140 -6.92 -15.45 -6.91
N GLY A 141 -5.63 -15.71 -6.71
CA GLY A 141 -4.53 -15.06 -7.44
C GLY A 141 -4.21 -13.63 -7.03
N LEU A 142 -4.53 -13.24 -5.79
CA LEU A 142 -4.07 -12.00 -5.18
C LEU A 142 -2.76 -12.20 -4.41
N ASP A 143 -1.87 -11.20 -4.47
CA ASP A 143 -0.71 -11.15 -3.58
C ASP A 143 -1.13 -10.59 -2.21
N LEU A 144 -0.92 -11.36 -1.12
CA LEU A 144 -0.98 -10.81 0.24
C LEU A 144 0.38 -10.19 0.57
N ILE A 145 0.42 -8.88 0.67
CA ILE A 145 1.66 -8.13 0.84
C ILE A 145 2.16 -8.25 2.28
N SER A 146 3.38 -8.76 2.43
CA SER A 146 4.01 -8.90 3.74
C SER A 146 4.62 -7.59 4.22
N LEU A 147 4.39 -7.24 5.50
CA LEU A 147 5.00 -6.09 6.15
C LEU A 147 6.20 -6.54 6.99
N ILE A 148 7.30 -5.81 6.85
CA ILE A 148 8.50 -5.98 7.67
C ILE A 148 8.80 -4.66 8.39
N ALA A 149 8.84 -4.72 9.72
CA ALA A 149 9.25 -3.63 10.60
C ALA A 149 10.65 -3.89 11.16
N PRO A 150 11.35 -2.88 11.70
CA PRO A 150 12.61 -3.08 12.41
C PRO A 150 12.42 -4.05 13.59
N THR A 151 12.94 -5.25 13.44
CA THR A 151 12.82 -6.36 14.40
C THR A 151 14.04 -7.29 14.30
N SER A 152 13.99 -8.49 14.85
CA SER A 152 15.11 -9.44 14.77
C SER A 152 15.40 -9.86 13.33
N HIS A 153 16.68 -10.11 13.04
CA HIS A 153 17.15 -10.54 11.72
C HIS A 153 16.47 -11.83 11.25
N ASP A 154 16.29 -12.79 12.16
CA ASP A 154 15.66 -14.08 11.83
C ASP A 154 14.18 -13.91 11.47
N ARG A 155 13.47 -13.00 12.16
CA ARG A 155 12.09 -12.69 11.83
C ARG A 155 11.95 -12.05 10.46
N ILE A 156 12.85 -11.11 10.12
CA ILE A 156 12.91 -10.48 8.80
C ILE A 156 13.07 -11.54 7.71
N ARG A 157 14.07 -12.45 7.86
CA ARG A 157 14.30 -13.53 6.89
C ARG A 157 13.13 -14.50 6.78
N MET A 158 12.50 -14.85 7.91
CA MET A 158 11.35 -15.72 7.95
C MET A 158 10.17 -15.16 7.15
N ILE A 159 9.81 -13.89 7.37
CA ILE A 159 8.74 -13.22 6.64
C ILE A 159 9.08 -13.11 5.16
N ALA A 160 10.31 -12.72 4.84
CA ALA A 160 10.76 -12.49 3.47
C ALA A 160 10.71 -13.74 2.59
N LYS A 161 11.01 -14.94 3.15
CA LYS A 161 10.99 -16.21 2.42
C LYS A 161 9.62 -16.58 1.85
N GLU A 162 8.54 -16.14 2.50
CA GLU A 162 7.17 -16.46 2.12
C GLU A 162 6.44 -15.29 1.46
N ALA A 163 7.15 -14.19 1.21
CA ALA A 163 6.53 -12.98 0.65
C ALA A 163 6.18 -13.16 -0.84
N SER A 164 5.08 -12.51 -1.25
CA SER A 164 4.64 -12.38 -2.63
C SER A 164 4.43 -10.92 -3.02
N GLY A 165 4.30 -10.64 -4.31
CA GLY A 165 4.11 -9.28 -4.82
C GLY A 165 5.31 -8.38 -4.54
N PHE A 166 5.26 -7.65 -3.44
CA PHE A 166 6.39 -6.88 -2.90
C PHE A 166 6.42 -6.97 -1.36
N ILE A 167 7.54 -6.57 -0.76
CA ILE A 167 7.67 -6.48 0.69
C ILE A 167 7.55 -5.03 1.11
N TYR A 168 6.59 -4.74 1.97
CA TYR A 168 6.40 -3.42 2.57
C TYR A 168 7.34 -3.24 3.76
N CYS A 169 8.42 -2.51 3.56
CA CYS A 169 9.39 -2.19 4.61
C CYS A 169 8.93 -0.95 5.38
N VAL A 170 8.52 -1.14 6.62
CA VAL A 170 8.08 -0.05 7.50
C VAL A 170 9.32 0.62 8.11
N SER A 171 9.52 1.92 7.85
CA SER A 171 10.73 2.65 8.30
C SER A 171 10.79 2.93 9.80
N SER A 172 9.69 2.71 10.53
CA SER A 172 9.65 2.90 11.99
C SER A 172 8.51 2.13 12.63
N LEU A 173 8.65 1.77 13.90
CA LEU A 173 7.55 1.28 14.73
C LEU A 173 6.64 2.46 15.10
N GLY A 174 5.34 2.34 14.87
CA GLY A 174 4.31 3.33 15.21
C GLY A 174 3.32 3.60 14.10
N VAL A 175 2.51 4.65 14.26
CA VAL A 175 1.47 5.05 13.30
C VAL A 175 2.03 5.91 12.17
N THR A 176 1.30 6.00 11.05
CA THR A 176 1.61 6.89 9.92
C THR A 176 1.70 8.35 10.35
N GLY A 177 2.68 9.07 9.83
CA GLY A 177 2.89 10.49 10.09
C GLY A 177 4.17 11.00 9.41
N THR A 178 4.25 12.30 9.15
CA THR A 178 5.46 12.93 8.63
C THR A 178 6.51 13.02 9.74
N ARG A 179 7.77 12.68 9.43
CA ARG A 179 8.89 12.73 10.38
C ARG A 179 10.05 13.52 9.79
N SER A 180 10.72 14.28 10.66
CA SER A 180 11.91 15.06 10.29
C SER A 180 13.17 14.21 10.11
N ALA A 181 13.23 13.02 10.74
CA ALA A 181 14.34 12.09 10.60
C ALA A 181 13.85 10.63 10.63
N ILE A 182 14.39 9.81 9.74
CA ILE A 182 14.23 8.36 9.73
C ILE A 182 15.52 7.77 10.31
N THR A 183 15.42 7.16 11.48
CA THR A 183 16.58 6.63 12.23
C THR A 183 16.85 5.15 11.96
N THR A 184 15.91 4.46 11.30
CA THR A 184 16.04 3.03 10.96
C THR A 184 17.04 2.85 9.83
N ASP A 185 17.96 1.91 9.97
CA ASP A 185 18.83 1.48 8.89
C ASP A 185 18.04 0.61 7.88
N ILE A 186 17.43 1.29 6.92
CA ILE A 186 16.66 0.66 5.85
C ILE A 186 17.55 -0.21 4.97
N GLY A 187 18.80 0.21 4.73
CA GLY A 187 19.75 -0.56 3.93
C GLY A 187 20.04 -1.92 4.55
N ALA A 188 20.29 -1.96 5.86
CA ALA A 188 20.51 -3.22 6.56
C ALA A 188 19.26 -4.12 6.51
N MET A 189 18.06 -3.56 6.71
CA MET A 189 16.82 -4.33 6.66
C MET A 189 16.55 -4.91 5.27
N VAL A 190 16.71 -4.12 4.21
CA VAL A 190 16.58 -4.57 2.82
C VAL A 190 17.65 -5.60 2.48
N GLY A 191 18.88 -5.42 2.97
CA GLY A 191 19.97 -6.40 2.81
C GLY A 191 19.59 -7.78 3.33
N LEU A 192 19.02 -7.86 4.55
CA LEU A 192 18.55 -9.12 5.13
C LEU A 192 17.43 -9.78 4.31
N VAL A 193 16.54 -8.99 3.72
CA VAL A 193 15.51 -9.51 2.81
C VAL A 193 16.14 -10.11 1.57
N LYS A 194 17.07 -9.40 0.94
CA LYS A 194 17.74 -9.82 -0.31
C LYS A 194 18.67 -11.03 -0.14
N GLU A 195 19.03 -11.40 1.11
CA GLU A 195 19.73 -12.66 1.37
C GLU A 195 18.86 -13.91 1.09
N VAL A 196 17.54 -13.78 1.11
CA VAL A 196 16.61 -14.93 1.10
C VAL A 196 15.56 -14.89 -0.01
N THR A 197 15.37 -13.76 -0.68
CA THR A 197 14.37 -13.61 -1.75
C THR A 197 14.72 -12.47 -2.72
N ASP A 198 14.27 -12.61 -3.97
CA ASP A 198 14.32 -11.56 -5.01
C ASP A 198 13.05 -10.71 -5.05
N VAL A 199 12.08 -10.93 -4.16
CA VAL A 199 10.86 -10.13 -4.06
C VAL A 199 11.24 -8.67 -3.82
N PRO A 200 10.72 -7.71 -4.61
CA PRO A 200 11.08 -6.30 -4.46
C PRO A 200 10.64 -5.73 -3.11
N CYS A 201 11.42 -4.76 -2.60
CA CYS A 201 11.17 -4.06 -1.35
C CYS A 201 10.73 -2.63 -1.62
N ALA A 202 9.61 -2.20 -1.05
CA ALA A 202 9.21 -0.80 -1.04
C ALA A 202 9.17 -0.27 0.40
N VAL A 203 9.71 0.94 0.60
CA VAL A 203 9.77 1.57 1.92
C VAL A 203 8.64 2.56 2.09
N GLY A 204 7.91 2.44 3.18
CA GLY A 204 6.85 3.35 3.57
C GLY A 204 7.00 3.88 4.98
N PHE A 205 6.12 4.79 5.35
CA PHE A 205 6.08 5.56 6.60
C PHE A 205 7.10 6.70 6.72
N GLY A 206 6.57 7.90 6.94
CA GLY A 206 7.35 9.10 7.26
C GLY A 206 7.98 9.81 6.07
N ILE A 207 7.81 9.33 4.85
CA ILE A 207 8.29 10.02 3.64
C ILE A 207 7.43 11.26 3.41
N SER A 208 8.05 12.43 3.45
CA SER A 208 7.36 13.72 3.32
C SER A 208 7.92 14.62 2.23
N THR A 209 9.07 14.28 1.66
CA THR A 209 9.72 15.05 0.58
C THR A 209 10.24 14.13 -0.53
N PRO A 210 10.39 14.64 -1.76
CA PRO A 210 10.99 13.90 -2.86
C PRO A 210 12.42 13.43 -2.56
N GLU A 211 13.21 14.24 -1.85
CA GLU A 211 14.59 13.90 -1.48
C GLU A 211 14.63 12.72 -0.50
N GLN A 212 13.68 12.66 0.44
CA GLN A 212 13.53 11.49 1.32
C GLN A 212 13.16 10.25 0.53
N ALA A 213 12.22 10.34 -0.41
CA ALA A 213 11.85 9.23 -1.28
C ALA A 213 13.04 8.74 -2.11
N ALA A 214 13.80 9.65 -2.73
CA ALA A 214 15.00 9.32 -3.49
C ALA A 214 16.04 8.61 -2.62
N LYS A 215 16.31 9.13 -1.42
CA LYS A 215 17.25 8.51 -0.46
C LYS A 215 16.81 7.10 -0.05
N MET A 216 15.52 6.86 0.20
CA MET A 216 15.02 5.51 0.50
C MET A 216 15.23 4.56 -0.67
N CYS A 217 15.03 5.06 -1.88
CA CYS A 217 15.23 4.29 -3.10
C CYS A 217 16.70 3.98 -3.44
N GLU A 218 17.69 4.55 -2.75
CA GLU A 218 19.09 4.12 -2.86
C GLU A 218 19.26 2.66 -2.42
N SER A 219 18.52 2.24 -1.37
CA SER A 219 18.61 0.90 -0.80
C SER A 219 17.41 0.02 -1.14
N ALA A 220 16.24 0.59 -1.42
CA ALA A 220 15.01 -0.14 -1.72
C ALA A 220 14.65 -0.09 -3.21
N ASP A 221 13.73 -0.95 -3.63
CA ASP A 221 13.23 -1.03 -5.01
C ASP A 221 12.10 -0.02 -5.28
N GLY A 222 11.53 0.58 -4.23
CA GLY A 222 10.47 1.57 -4.35
C GLY A 222 10.19 2.33 -3.07
N ALA A 223 9.38 3.39 -3.19
CA ALA A 223 8.92 4.22 -2.09
C ALA A 223 7.39 4.33 -2.09
N ILE A 224 6.81 4.19 -0.89
CA ILE A 224 5.37 4.32 -0.65
C ILE A 224 5.13 5.67 0.00
N VAL A 225 4.26 6.46 -0.61
CA VAL A 225 3.99 7.85 -0.21
C VAL A 225 2.50 8.04 -0.02
N GLY A 226 2.10 8.39 1.20
CA GLY A 226 0.70 8.63 1.56
C GLY A 226 0.41 10.09 1.85
N LEU A 227 0.56 10.49 3.10
CA LEU A 227 0.20 11.81 3.63
C LEU A 227 0.77 13.02 2.89
N SER A 228 2.00 12.91 2.41
CA SER A 228 2.66 13.99 1.68
C SER A 228 1.98 14.32 0.36
N LEU A 229 1.22 13.39 -0.24
CA LEU A 229 0.43 13.69 -1.45
C LEU A 229 -0.70 14.69 -1.16
N ILE A 230 -1.27 14.68 0.02
CA ILE A 230 -2.31 15.63 0.45
C ILE A 230 -1.70 17.02 0.65
N HIS A 231 -0.47 17.09 1.14
CA HIS A 231 0.26 18.35 1.32
C HIS A 231 0.91 18.88 0.03
N ILE A 232 1.22 18.01 -0.92
CA ILE A 232 1.78 18.36 -2.24
C ILE A 232 0.68 18.82 -3.22
N SER A 233 -0.57 18.46 -3.00
CA SER A 233 -1.72 18.88 -3.81
C SER A 233 -2.27 20.27 -3.50
N GLU A 234 -1.76 20.98 -2.48
CA GLU A 234 -1.90 22.43 -2.40
C GLU A 234 -1.10 23.08 -3.53
N PRO A 235 -1.63 24.13 -4.23
CA PRO A 235 -1.19 24.52 -5.56
C PRO A 235 0.15 25.24 -5.58
N THR A 236 1.23 24.59 -5.31
CA THR A 236 2.57 25.04 -5.67
C THR A 236 3.12 24.12 -6.75
N ARG A 237 2.98 24.59 -7.96
CA ARG A 237 3.53 24.07 -9.21
C ARG A 237 4.95 23.51 -9.04
N ARG A 238 5.16 22.34 -9.63
CA ARG A 238 6.43 21.68 -9.97
C ARG A 238 7.04 20.79 -8.89
N VAL A 239 6.68 19.52 -8.95
CA VAL A 239 7.70 18.48 -8.79
C VAL A 239 7.61 17.59 -10.03
N VAL A 240 8.49 17.85 -10.98
CA VAL A 240 8.84 16.90 -12.04
C VAL A 240 9.86 15.99 -11.40
N ILE A 241 9.53 14.72 -11.21
CA ILE A 241 10.50 13.69 -10.88
C ILE A 241 11.15 13.31 -12.22
N SER A 242 12.35 13.82 -12.44
CA SER A 242 13.24 13.40 -13.52
C SER A 242 14.02 12.17 -13.09
#